data_56b6a6c2f5b643586dbbc682a6d6f930
#
_entry.id   56b6a6c2f5b643586dbbc682a6d6f930
#
_cell.length_a   1.000
_cell.length_b   1.000
_cell.length_c   1.000
_cell.angle_alpha   90.00
_cell.angle_beta   90.00
_cell.angle_gamma   90.00
#
_symmetry.space_group_name_H-M   'P 1'
#
loop_
_entity.id
_entity.type
_entity.pdbx_description
1 polymer ?
#
loop_
_entity_poly.entity_id
_entity_poly.type
_entity_poly.pdbx_seq_one_letter_code
_entity_poly.pdbx_strand_id
1 'polypeptide(L)'
;PAGVDTGNTIRVPGAGGTGVEGAPPGDLYVVVEVAEDPRFQREGDDLVHEMSIGIPDAVLGRRFKIPGLFDEVKVDVPKGAQPGDVIRIEGEGMPRLGARGRGDLWIRLDVAVPRNPSREARKLYEKLREIESP
;
A
#
# COMPACT_ATOMS: atom_id res chain seq x y z
N PRO A 1 -5.59 22.39 -1.20
CA PRO A 1 -4.71 21.47 -1.87
C PRO A 1 -4.47 20.22 -1.05
N ALA A 2 -4.16 19.19 -1.73
CA ALA A 2 -3.83 17.93 -1.10
C ALA A 2 -2.42 17.98 -0.48
N GLY A 3 -2.08 16.99 0.31
CA GLY A 3 -0.75 16.89 0.87
C GLY A 3 -0.59 17.38 2.30
N VAL A 4 -1.67 17.77 2.94
CA VAL A 4 -1.63 18.18 4.35
C VAL A 4 -1.84 16.98 5.27
N ASP A 5 -1.42 17.13 6.51
CA ASP A 5 -1.56 16.08 7.50
C ASP A 5 -2.99 15.89 7.97
N THR A 6 -3.24 14.73 8.54
CA THR A 6 -4.52 14.44 9.19
C THR A 6 -4.83 15.50 10.24
N GLY A 7 -6.06 15.94 10.23
CA GLY A 7 -6.49 17.01 11.11
C GLY A 7 -6.58 18.36 10.44
N ASN A 8 -5.96 18.51 9.30
CA ASN A 8 -6.12 19.69 8.47
C ASN A 8 -7.20 19.44 7.44
N THR A 9 -8.09 20.39 7.29
CA THR A 9 -9.16 20.26 6.33
C THR A 9 -8.81 21.03 5.08
N ILE A 10 -8.82 20.34 3.97
CA ILE A 10 -8.50 20.92 2.68
C ILE A 10 -9.72 20.92 1.80
N ARG A 11 -10.03 22.08 1.28
CA ARG A 11 -11.10 22.24 0.32
C ARG A 11 -10.55 22.03 -1.08
N VAL A 12 -11.14 21.10 -1.79
CA VAL A 12 -10.78 20.82 -3.18
C VAL A 12 -11.85 21.41 -4.07
N PRO A 13 -11.58 22.53 -4.74
CA PRO A 13 -12.58 23.18 -5.58
C PRO A 13 -13.06 22.26 -6.70
N GLY A 14 -14.35 22.23 -6.91
CA GLY A 14 -14.93 21.47 -8.00
C GLY A 14 -15.03 19.98 -7.77
N ALA A 15 -14.65 19.50 -6.62
CA ALA A 15 -14.66 18.07 -6.33
C ALA A 15 -15.93 17.55 -5.68
N GLY A 16 -16.96 18.33 -5.67
CA GLY A 16 -18.24 17.89 -5.18
C GLY A 16 -18.48 18.00 -3.70
N GLY A 17 -17.67 18.63 -2.99
CA GLY A 17 -17.61 18.85 -1.56
C GLY A 17 -18.87 18.78 -0.72
N THR A 18 -19.58 17.72 -0.85
CA THR A 18 -20.90 17.59 -0.26
C THR A 18 -20.88 17.11 1.16
N GLY A 19 -19.83 16.46 1.53
CA GLY A 19 -19.74 15.88 2.85
C GLY A 19 -19.19 16.79 3.91
N VAL A 20 -18.83 18.01 3.56
CA VAL A 20 -18.18 18.90 4.49
C VAL A 20 -19.04 20.11 4.74
N GLU A 21 -19.35 20.34 5.99
CA GLU A 21 -20.14 21.48 6.39
C GLU A 21 -19.40 22.78 6.10
N GLY A 22 -20.14 23.75 5.62
CA GLY A 22 -19.60 25.04 5.28
C GLY A 22 -18.86 25.06 3.96
N ALA A 23 -18.67 23.93 3.32
CA ALA A 23 -18.07 23.90 2.01
C ALA A 23 -19.11 24.21 0.95
N PRO A 24 -18.79 25.06 -0.02
CA PRO A 24 -19.66 25.27 -1.14
C PRO A 24 -19.88 23.97 -1.91
N PRO A 25 -21.02 23.83 -2.58
CA PRO A 25 -21.21 22.69 -3.46
C PRO A 25 -20.09 22.63 -4.48
N GLY A 26 -19.57 21.44 -4.68
CA GLY A 26 -18.45 21.21 -5.60
C GLY A 26 -17.09 21.18 -4.93
N ASP A 27 -17.00 21.54 -3.67
CA ASP A 27 -15.76 21.41 -2.92
C ASP A 27 -15.78 20.12 -2.11
N LEU A 28 -14.61 19.52 -1.95
CA LEU A 28 -14.48 18.29 -1.21
C LEU A 28 -13.20 18.30 -0.41
N TYR A 29 -13.30 17.90 0.84
CA TYR A 29 -12.15 17.72 1.70
C TYR A 29 -11.68 16.27 1.57
N VAL A 30 -10.81 16.03 0.62
CA VAL A 30 -10.39 14.69 0.24
C VAL A 30 -9.24 14.20 1.10
N VAL A 31 -8.29 15.07 1.36
CA VAL A 31 -7.01 14.68 1.94
C VAL A 31 -7.17 14.11 3.33
N VAL A 32 -8.05 14.65 4.12
CA VAL A 32 -8.26 14.19 5.50
C VAL A 32 -8.73 12.75 5.52
N GLU A 33 -9.69 12.41 4.68
CA GLU A 33 -10.21 11.05 4.62
C GLU A 33 -9.17 10.08 4.11
N VAL A 34 -8.41 10.46 3.10
CA VAL A 34 -7.37 9.63 2.52
C VAL A 34 -6.23 9.41 3.50
N ALA A 35 -5.84 10.44 4.23
CA ALA A 35 -4.76 10.35 5.20
C ALA A 35 -5.12 9.45 6.39
N GLU A 36 -6.40 9.21 6.61
CA GLU A 36 -6.89 8.34 7.66
C GLU A 36 -7.16 6.92 7.19
N ASP A 37 -6.87 6.62 5.93
CA ASP A 37 -7.06 5.26 5.41
C ASP A 37 -6.14 4.30 6.17
N PRO A 38 -6.70 3.27 6.84
CA PRO A 38 -5.90 2.37 7.66
C PRO A 38 -4.91 1.52 6.87
N ARG A 39 -5.05 1.45 5.55
CA ARG A 39 -4.11 0.73 4.71
C ARG A 39 -2.79 1.47 4.57
N PHE A 40 -2.78 2.78 4.81
CA PHE A 40 -1.62 3.61 4.59
C PHE A 40 -1.24 4.38 5.83
N GLN A 41 0.04 4.41 6.10
CA GLN A 41 0.61 5.27 7.11
C GLN A 41 1.33 6.41 6.39
N ARG A 42 1.01 7.62 6.77
CA ARG A 42 1.58 8.80 6.11
C ARG A 42 2.87 9.22 6.79
N GLU A 43 3.89 9.47 5.98
CA GLU A 43 5.14 10.07 6.43
C GLU A 43 5.52 11.22 5.48
N GLY A 44 5.19 12.45 5.89
CA GLY A 44 5.33 13.59 5.00
C GLY A 44 4.40 13.46 3.80
N ASP A 45 4.97 13.48 2.61
CA ASP A 45 4.22 13.26 1.37
C ASP A 45 4.26 11.80 0.92
N ASP A 46 4.98 10.97 1.63
CA ASP A 46 5.08 9.56 1.32
C ASP A 46 4.03 8.75 2.08
N LEU A 47 3.71 7.61 1.54
CA LEU A 47 2.80 6.66 2.18
C LEU A 47 3.55 5.36 2.41
N VAL A 48 3.23 4.69 3.50
CA VAL A 48 3.75 3.37 3.83
C VAL A 48 2.58 2.41 3.93
N HIS A 49 2.69 1.29 3.24
CA HIS A 49 1.70 0.23 3.28
C HIS A 49 2.40 -1.09 3.59
N GLU A 50 1.89 -1.79 4.60
CA GLU A 50 2.37 -3.13 4.90
C GLU A 50 1.58 -4.14 4.08
N MET A 51 2.28 -5.02 3.40
CA MET A 51 1.69 -6.02 2.54
C MET A 51 2.20 -7.40 2.94
N SER A 52 1.27 -8.28 3.21
CA SER A 52 1.58 -9.65 3.58
C SER A 52 1.52 -10.53 2.34
N ILE A 53 2.58 -11.30 2.12
CA ILE A 53 2.64 -12.24 0.99
C ILE A 53 2.89 -13.65 1.51
N GLY A 54 2.54 -14.64 0.70
CA GLY A 54 2.81 -16.02 1.04
C GLY A 54 4.26 -16.43 0.75
N ILE A 55 4.65 -17.55 1.31
CA ILE A 55 6.00 -18.09 1.10
C ILE A 55 6.28 -18.36 -0.38
N PRO A 56 5.38 -18.98 -1.16
CA PRO A 56 5.65 -19.19 -2.57
C PRO A 56 5.87 -17.88 -3.34
N ASP A 57 5.12 -16.85 -3.03
CA ASP A 57 5.26 -15.55 -3.68
C ASP A 57 6.59 -14.89 -3.32
N ALA A 58 7.05 -15.06 -2.08
CA ALA A 58 8.34 -14.54 -1.67
C ALA A 58 9.50 -15.27 -2.34
N VAL A 59 9.37 -16.58 -2.51
CA VAL A 59 10.43 -17.40 -3.12
C VAL A 59 10.51 -17.17 -4.63
N LEU A 60 9.38 -17.20 -5.29
CA LEU A 60 9.30 -17.17 -6.75
C LEU A 60 9.21 -15.76 -7.32
N GLY A 61 8.80 -14.82 -6.50
CA GLY A 61 8.43 -13.49 -6.96
C GLY A 61 7.04 -13.48 -7.57
N ARG A 62 6.43 -12.33 -7.57
CA ARG A 62 5.12 -12.15 -8.16
C ARG A 62 4.83 -10.67 -8.38
N ARG A 63 4.07 -10.38 -9.43
CA ARG A 63 3.53 -9.05 -9.65
C ARG A 63 2.13 -9.00 -9.07
N PHE A 64 1.90 -8.06 -8.17
CA PHE A 64 0.60 -7.81 -7.58
C PHE A 64 0.00 -6.53 -8.13
N LYS A 65 -1.32 -6.46 -8.13
CA LYS A 65 -2.05 -5.23 -8.37
C LYS A 65 -2.81 -4.94 -7.11
N ILE A 66 -2.55 -3.79 -6.51
CA ILE A 66 -3.21 -3.38 -5.29
C ILE A 66 -3.90 -2.05 -5.49
N PRO A 67 -4.99 -1.78 -4.76
CA PRO A 67 -5.58 -0.45 -4.82
C PRO A 67 -4.63 0.54 -4.16
N GLY A 68 -4.23 1.55 -4.92
CA GLY A 68 -3.44 2.65 -4.40
C GLY A 68 -4.35 3.73 -3.85
N LEU A 69 -3.77 4.89 -3.60
CA LEU A 69 -4.50 6.02 -3.06
C LEU A 69 -5.52 6.58 -4.06
N PHE A 70 -5.13 6.65 -5.31
CA PHE A 70 -5.98 7.17 -6.38
C PHE A 70 -6.25 6.13 -7.47
N ASP A 71 -5.22 5.38 -7.83
CA ASP A 71 -5.28 4.40 -8.90
C ASP A 71 -4.76 3.06 -8.44
N GLU A 72 -5.01 2.04 -9.24
CA GLU A 72 -4.41 0.74 -9.03
C GLU A 72 -2.89 0.81 -9.20
N VAL A 73 -2.17 0.17 -8.31
CA VAL A 73 -0.71 0.18 -8.31
C VAL A 73 -0.20 -1.24 -8.55
N LYS A 74 0.80 -1.34 -9.41
CA LYS A 74 1.48 -2.60 -9.66
C LYS A 74 2.71 -2.70 -8.76
N VAL A 75 2.79 -3.80 -8.03
CA VAL A 75 3.89 -4.07 -7.11
C VAL A 75 4.63 -5.31 -7.59
N ASP A 76 5.88 -5.14 -7.98
CA ASP A 76 6.72 -6.25 -8.39
C ASP A 76 7.53 -6.77 -7.21
N VAL A 77 7.14 -7.91 -6.70
CA VAL A 77 7.89 -8.60 -5.64
C VAL A 77 8.94 -9.47 -6.30
N PRO A 78 10.21 -9.19 -6.08
CA PRO A 78 11.27 -10.00 -6.69
C PRO A 78 11.35 -11.37 -6.03
N LYS A 79 11.90 -12.32 -6.77
CA LYS A 79 12.18 -13.65 -6.20
C LYS A 79 13.16 -13.52 -5.05
N GLY A 80 12.97 -14.33 -4.02
CA GLY A 80 13.84 -14.29 -2.85
C GLY A 80 13.57 -13.13 -1.91
N ALA A 81 12.36 -12.55 -1.97
CA ALA A 81 11.98 -11.46 -1.08
C ALA A 81 12.00 -11.93 0.37
N GLN A 82 12.45 -11.05 1.25
CA GLN A 82 12.59 -11.33 2.68
C GLN A 82 11.58 -10.52 3.48
N PRO A 83 11.18 -11.01 4.67
CA PRO A 83 10.37 -10.19 5.57
C PRO A 83 11.10 -8.88 5.88
N GLY A 84 10.38 -7.79 5.83
CA GLY A 84 10.95 -6.48 6.09
C GLY A 84 11.52 -5.77 4.87
N ASP A 85 11.59 -6.44 3.73
CA ASP A 85 11.98 -5.78 2.49
C ASP A 85 11.00 -4.68 2.13
N VAL A 86 11.51 -3.63 1.53
CA VAL A 86 10.72 -2.47 1.15
C VAL A 86 10.80 -2.27 -0.35
N ILE A 87 9.64 -2.05 -0.96
CA ILE A 87 9.53 -1.74 -2.38
C ILE A 87 9.03 -0.31 -2.50
N ARG A 88 9.78 0.52 -3.21
CA ARG A 88 9.39 1.91 -3.46
C ARG A 88 8.64 2.01 -4.78
N ILE A 89 7.47 2.63 -4.74
CA ILE A 89 6.68 2.94 -5.92
C ILE A 89 6.66 4.45 -6.08
N GLU A 90 7.37 4.95 -7.06
CA GLU A 90 7.49 6.38 -7.28
C GLU A 90 6.17 7.02 -7.69
N GLY A 91 5.91 8.19 -7.12
CA GLY A 91 4.78 9.00 -7.53
C GLY A 91 3.41 8.50 -7.08
N GLU A 92 3.36 7.52 -6.19
CA GLU A 92 2.09 6.95 -5.70
C GLU A 92 1.78 7.34 -4.25
N GLY A 93 2.48 8.33 -3.73
CA GLY A 93 2.22 8.91 -2.42
C GLY A 93 1.21 10.04 -2.48
N MET A 94 1.30 10.91 -1.48
CA MET A 94 0.43 12.09 -1.39
C MET A 94 0.88 13.17 -2.37
N PRO A 95 -0.06 13.93 -2.93
CA PRO A 95 0.31 15.12 -3.69
C PRO A 95 1.13 16.07 -2.83
N ARG A 96 2.16 16.65 -3.42
CA ARG A 96 3.03 17.57 -2.71
C ARG A 96 2.40 18.94 -2.56
N LEU A 97 2.41 19.44 -1.34
CA LEU A 97 1.88 20.75 -1.03
C LEU A 97 2.81 21.83 -1.59
N GLY A 98 2.28 22.70 -2.44
CA GLY A 98 3.03 23.80 -3.00
C GLY A 98 4.08 23.40 -4.04
N ALA A 99 4.09 22.15 -4.47
CA ALA A 99 5.02 21.66 -5.46
C ALA A 99 4.32 20.74 -6.44
N ARG A 100 5.01 20.42 -7.53
CA ARG A 100 4.48 19.47 -8.50
C ARG A 100 4.76 18.04 -8.07
N GLY A 101 3.92 17.13 -8.52
CA GLY A 101 4.10 15.72 -8.31
C GLY A 101 3.54 15.23 -6.99
N ARG A 102 3.86 14.02 -6.71
CA ARG A 102 3.41 13.30 -5.52
C ARG A 102 4.62 12.69 -4.83
N GLY A 103 4.47 12.40 -3.55
CA GLY A 103 5.44 11.59 -2.85
C GLY A 103 5.41 10.14 -3.35
N ASP A 104 6.06 9.26 -2.64
CA ASP A 104 6.19 7.87 -3.03
C ASP A 104 5.36 6.97 -2.12
N LEU A 105 5.05 5.80 -2.63
CA LEU A 105 4.44 4.74 -1.85
C LEU A 105 5.52 3.70 -1.53
N TRP A 106 5.69 3.41 -0.26
CA TRP A 106 6.63 2.41 0.23
C TRP A 106 5.86 1.18 0.67
N ILE A 107 6.14 0.06 0.04
CA ILE A 107 5.50 -1.22 0.39
C ILE A 107 6.48 -1.99 1.25
N ARG A 108 6.10 -2.22 2.49
CA ARG A 108 6.88 -3.03 3.40
C ARG A 108 6.33 -4.45 3.37
N LEU A 109 7.17 -5.40 3.00
CA LEU A 109 6.75 -6.78 2.86
C LEU A 109 6.82 -7.52 4.18
N ASP A 110 5.79 -8.29 4.44
CA ASP A 110 5.75 -9.29 5.48
C ASP A 110 5.48 -10.63 4.83
N VAL A 111 6.10 -11.68 5.31
CA VAL A 111 5.89 -13.03 4.78
C VAL A 111 5.08 -13.82 5.78
N ALA A 112 3.88 -14.18 5.39
CA ALA A 112 2.96 -14.93 6.23
C ALA A 112 3.24 -16.42 6.12
N VAL A 113 3.43 -17.06 7.27
CA VAL A 113 3.55 -18.51 7.33
C VAL A 113 2.17 -19.09 7.61
N PRO A 114 1.64 -19.96 6.74
CA PRO A 114 0.34 -20.54 6.95
C PRO A 114 0.32 -21.42 8.20
N ARG A 115 -0.70 -21.22 9.03
CA ARG A 115 -0.84 -22.01 10.27
C ARG A 115 -1.46 -23.36 10.02
N ASN A 116 -2.41 -23.41 9.09
CA ASN A 116 -3.16 -24.62 8.78
C ASN A 116 -3.20 -24.81 7.26
N PRO A 117 -2.11 -25.23 6.64
CA PRO A 117 -2.11 -25.48 5.21
C PRO A 117 -3.07 -26.61 4.86
N SER A 118 -3.60 -26.58 3.65
CA SER A 118 -4.41 -27.66 3.14
C SER A 118 -3.61 -28.97 3.11
N ARG A 119 -4.32 -30.07 3.02
CA ARG A 119 -3.68 -31.39 2.95
C ARG A 119 -2.71 -31.47 1.77
N GLU A 120 -3.12 -30.94 0.64
CA GLU A 120 -2.30 -30.91 -0.56
C GLU A 120 -1.07 -30.03 -0.38
N ALA A 121 -1.25 -28.82 0.14
CA ALA A 121 -0.14 -27.92 0.40
C ALA A 121 0.83 -28.51 1.43
N ARG A 122 0.31 -29.15 2.45
CA ARG A 122 1.14 -29.79 3.47
C ARG A 122 2.06 -30.85 2.88
N LYS A 123 1.56 -31.66 1.95
CA LYS A 123 2.37 -32.67 1.28
C LYS A 123 3.51 -32.03 0.49
N LEU A 124 3.24 -30.92 -0.16
CA LEU A 124 4.25 -30.19 -0.91
C LEU A 124 5.30 -29.58 0.01
N TYR A 125 4.88 -29.05 1.16
CA TYR A 125 5.83 -28.54 2.15
C TYR A 125 6.71 -29.64 2.72
N GLU A 126 6.15 -30.80 2.98
CA GLU A 126 6.94 -31.94 3.45
C GLU A 126 8.00 -32.33 2.44
N LYS A 127 7.63 -32.34 1.17
CA LYS A 127 8.57 -32.63 0.08
C LYS A 127 9.65 -31.57 -0.04
N LEU A 128 9.28 -30.30 0.07
CA LEU A 128 10.25 -29.21 0.08
C LEU A 128 11.22 -29.33 1.24
N ARG A 129 10.73 -29.69 2.41
CA ARG A 129 11.59 -29.88 3.57
C ARG A 129 12.64 -30.95 3.32
N GLU A 130 12.29 -32.04 2.67
CA GLU A 130 13.23 -33.07 2.30
C GLU A 130 14.30 -32.58 1.32
N ILE A 131 13.89 -31.77 0.36
CA ILE A 131 14.77 -31.22 -0.66
C ILE A 131 15.73 -30.19 -0.09
N GLU A 132 15.22 -29.30 0.77
CA GLU A 132 15.95 -28.12 1.27
C GLU A 132 16.68 -28.37 2.58
N SER A 133 16.39 -29.44 3.29
CA SER A 133 17.09 -29.74 4.53
C SER A 133 18.54 -30.14 4.26
N PRO A 134 19.45 -29.61 5.07
CA PRO A 134 20.85 -30.01 4.97
C PRO A 134 21.10 -31.45 5.41
#